data_f2317ee38f208b47113775ce6ef286dc
#
_entry.id   f2317ee38f208b47113775ce6ef286dc
#
_cell.length_a   1.000
_cell.length_b   1.000
_cell.length_c   1.000
_cell.angle_alpha   90.00
_cell.angle_beta   90.00
_cell.angle_gamma   90.00
#
_symmetry.space_group_name_H-M   'P 1'
#
loop_
_entity.id
_entity.type
_entity.pdbx_description
1 polymer ?
#
loop_
_entity_poly.entity_id
_entity_poly.type
_entity_poly.pdbx_seq_one_letter_code
_entity_poly.pdbx_strand_id
1 'polypeptide(L)'
;MELRNLKTFLYVAEQCSFSKAAILLNYSQSTVTAQIQKLEEELDILLFERINKTVRLTNAGQAFLKYAHEIIRTSEDAKKALKNLPIETGELRIAMAESIANTFFPEILERFHQLYPKIKVTLYTAGTDSLFHKLRH
;
A
#
# COMPACT_ATOMS: atom_id res chain seq x y z
N MET A 1 -9.76 -13.40 11.78
CA MET A 1 -8.32 -13.23 11.51
C MET A 1 -8.04 -11.80 11.08
N GLU A 2 -7.27 -11.06 11.85
CA GLU A 2 -6.95 -9.66 11.58
C GLU A 2 -5.65 -9.55 10.78
N LEU A 3 -5.61 -8.69 9.75
CA LEU A 3 -4.39 -8.46 8.95
C LEU A 3 -3.19 -8.01 9.80
N ARG A 4 -3.46 -7.31 10.89
CA ARG A 4 -2.43 -6.89 11.84
C ARG A 4 -1.73 -8.07 12.48
N ASN A 5 -2.49 -9.10 12.91
CA ASN A 5 -1.94 -10.31 13.51
C ASN A 5 -1.10 -11.11 12.49
N LEU A 6 -1.55 -11.15 11.22
CA LEU A 6 -0.78 -11.75 10.14
C LEU A 6 0.55 -11.04 9.89
N LYS A 7 0.55 -9.70 9.87
CA LYS A 7 1.81 -8.94 9.76
C LYS A 7 2.75 -9.25 10.91
N THR A 8 2.22 -9.27 12.14
CA THR A 8 3.01 -9.62 13.32
C THR A 8 3.60 -11.02 13.23
N PHE A 9 2.82 -12.00 12.76
CA PHE A 9 3.29 -13.36 12.51
C PHE A 9 4.48 -13.39 11.54
N LEU A 10 4.38 -12.69 10.40
CA LEU A 10 5.45 -12.61 9.40
C LEU A 10 6.74 -12.01 9.99
N TYR A 11 6.63 -10.91 10.75
CA TYR A 11 7.79 -10.29 11.39
C TYR A 11 8.44 -11.19 12.44
N VAL A 12 7.64 -11.88 13.26
CA VAL A 12 8.18 -12.84 14.26
C VAL A 12 8.86 -14.02 13.58
N ALA A 13 8.29 -14.52 12.47
CA ALA A 13 8.87 -15.61 11.69
C ALA A 13 10.21 -15.21 11.08
N GLU A 14 10.30 -14.02 10.48
CA GLU A 14 11.51 -13.48 9.88
C GLU A 14 12.61 -13.23 10.90
N GLN A 15 12.26 -12.62 12.05
CA GLN A 15 13.24 -12.25 13.06
C GLN A 15 13.60 -13.39 14.02
N CYS A 16 12.86 -14.50 14.01
CA CYS A 16 12.96 -15.59 14.99
C CYS A 16 12.95 -15.07 16.46
N SER A 17 12.25 -13.94 16.68
CA SER A 17 12.28 -13.22 17.96
C SER A 17 11.07 -12.29 18.11
N PHE A 18 10.31 -12.48 19.18
CA PHE A 18 9.21 -11.58 19.55
C PHE A 18 9.69 -10.17 19.89
N SER A 19 10.82 -10.03 20.57
CA SER A 19 11.36 -8.73 20.96
C SER A 19 11.87 -7.92 19.76
N LYS A 20 12.56 -8.57 18.81
CA LYS A 20 13.03 -7.90 17.59
C LYS A 20 11.86 -7.49 16.70
N ALA A 21 10.86 -8.37 16.54
CA ALA A 21 9.65 -8.05 15.81
C ALA A 21 8.89 -6.87 16.43
N ALA A 22 8.83 -6.80 17.77
CA ALA A 22 8.21 -5.70 18.49
C ALA A 22 8.88 -4.34 18.18
N ILE A 23 10.20 -4.30 18.17
CA ILE A 23 10.96 -3.09 17.80
C ILE A 23 10.63 -2.65 16.38
N LEU A 24 10.67 -3.58 15.41
CA LEU A 24 10.40 -3.27 14.01
C LEU A 24 8.96 -2.81 13.76
N LEU A 25 8.00 -3.36 14.50
CA LEU A 25 6.59 -3.00 14.41
C LEU A 25 6.22 -1.78 15.25
N ASN A 26 7.15 -1.26 16.04
CA ASN A 26 6.91 -0.16 16.98
C ASN A 26 5.82 -0.50 18.02
N TYR A 27 5.84 -1.75 18.51
CA TYR A 27 4.94 -2.30 19.51
C TYR A 27 5.71 -2.72 20.77
N SER A 28 4.97 -2.92 21.87
CA SER A 28 5.52 -3.64 23.02
C SER A 28 5.61 -5.14 22.72
N GLN A 29 6.56 -5.86 23.36
CA GLN A 29 6.65 -7.31 23.20
C GLN A 29 5.37 -8.02 23.67
N SER A 30 4.71 -7.52 24.72
CA SER A 30 3.43 -8.05 25.21
C SER A 30 2.34 -7.94 24.13
N THR A 31 2.29 -6.83 23.40
CA THR A 31 1.36 -6.63 22.27
C THR A 31 1.62 -7.67 21.17
N VAL A 32 2.87 -7.87 20.78
CA VAL A 32 3.24 -8.87 19.77
C VAL A 32 2.85 -10.28 20.24
N THR A 33 3.11 -10.60 21.50
CA THR A 33 2.74 -11.91 22.08
C THR A 33 1.22 -12.13 22.04
N ALA A 34 0.45 -11.13 22.47
CA ALA A 34 -1.02 -11.21 22.47
C ALA A 34 -1.60 -11.35 21.05
N GLN A 35 -1.02 -10.67 20.07
CA GLN A 35 -1.45 -10.78 18.67
C GLN A 35 -1.19 -12.17 18.09
N ILE A 36 -0.05 -12.78 18.41
CA ILE A 36 0.26 -14.16 18.00
C ILE A 36 -0.66 -15.15 18.71
N GLN A 37 -0.85 -15.03 20.01
CA GLN A 37 -1.77 -15.90 20.76
C GLN A 37 -3.18 -15.84 20.18
N LYS A 38 -3.70 -14.64 19.91
CA LYS A 38 -5.01 -14.48 19.29
C LYS A 38 -5.09 -15.16 17.92
N LEU A 39 -4.02 -15.11 17.11
CA LEU A 39 -3.98 -15.78 15.83
C LEU A 39 -3.97 -17.31 15.97
N GLU A 40 -3.18 -17.85 16.92
CA GLU A 40 -3.09 -19.27 17.22
C GLU A 40 -4.42 -19.81 17.79
N GLU A 41 -5.08 -19.04 18.66
CA GLU A 41 -6.42 -19.35 19.18
C GLU A 41 -7.47 -19.42 18.06
N GLU A 42 -7.48 -18.47 17.13
CA GLU A 42 -8.41 -18.48 16.00
C GLU A 42 -8.18 -19.67 15.05
N LEU A 43 -6.95 -20.13 14.93
CA LEU A 43 -6.57 -21.25 14.05
C LEU A 43 -6.60 -22.60 14.80
N ASP A 44 -6.81 -22.58 16.09
CA ASP A 44 -6.73 -23.73 17.00
C ASP A 44 -5.44 -24.56 16.83
N ILE A 45 -4.32 -23.86 16.59
CA ILE A 45 -3.02 -24.49 16.36
C ILE A 45 -1.87 -23.55 16.72
N LEU A 46 -0.79 -24.09 17.28
CA LEU A 46 0.43 -23.33 17.55
C LEU A 46 1.23 -23.12 16.26
N LEU A 47 1.60 -21.88 16.00
CA LEU A 47 2.43 -21.49 14.87
C LEU A 47 3.91 -21.35 15.22
N PHE A 48 4.18 -21.09 16.50
CA PHE A 48 5.55 -20.98 17.03
C PHE A 48 5.80 -21.96 18.17
N GLU A 49 7.05 -22.39 18.27
CA GLU A 49 7.59 -23.15 19.39
C GLU A 49 8.85 -22.49 19.94
N ARG A 50 9.16 -22.76 21.20
CA ARG A 50 10.38 -22.28 21.84
C ARG A 50 11.29 -23.46 22.16
N ILE A 51 12.40 -23.54 21.45
CA ILE A 51 13.43 -24.55 21.67
C ILE A 51 14.71 -23.82 22.12
N ASN A 52 15.22 -24.16 23.29
CA ASN A 52 16.47 -23.61 23.86
C ASN A 52 16.51 -22.06 23.80
N LYS A 53 15.44 -21.40 24.23
CA LYS A 53 15.25 -19.92 24.17
C LYS A 53 15.17 -19.31 22.77
N THR A 54 15.16 -20.13 21.73
CA THR A 54 14.99 -19.67 20.34
C THR A 54 13.54 -19.87 19.90
N VAL A 55 12.99 -18.88 19.20
CA VAL A 55 11.66 -18.94 18.60
C VAL A 55 11.80 -19.57 17.21
N ARG A 56 11.00 -20.59 16.92
CA ARG A 56 10.94 -21.25 15.61
C ARG A 56 9.49 -21.46 15.19
N LEU A 57 9.29 -21.57 13.90
CA LEU A 57 7.99 -21.99 13.37
C LEU A 57 7.78 -23.49 13.63
N THR A 58 6.57 -23.85 14.02
CA THR A 58 6.09 -25.23 13.97
C THR A 58 5.88 -25.67 12.50
N ASN A 59 5.60 -26.96 12.27
CA ASN A 59 5.21 -27.43 10.94
C ASN A 59 3.95 -26.70 10.42
N ALA A 60 3.00 -26.41 11.31
CA ALA A 60 1.81 -25.62 10.99
C ALA A 60 2.18 -24.17 10.65
N GLY A 61 3.07 -23.54 11.45
CA GLY A 61 3.57 -22.21 11.18
C GLY A 61 4.30 -22.12 9.84
N GLN A 62 5.10 -23.12 9.50
CA GLN A 62 5.78 -23.19 8.21
C GLN A 62 4.79 -23.32 7.04
N ALA A 63 3.77 -24.15 7.17
CA ALA A 63 2.72 -24.26 6.16
C ALA A 63 1.90 -22.97 6.05
N PHE A 64 1.61 -22.32 7.17
CA PHE A 64 0.83 -21.09 7.22
C PHE A 64 1.58 -19.88 6.64
N LEU A 65 2.91 -19.87 6.70
CA LEU A 65 3.75 -18.75 6.25
C LEU A 65 3.42 -18.27 4.83
N LYS A 66 3.27 -19.20 3.91
CA LYS A 66 2.93 -18.90 2.51
C LYS A 66 1.55 -18.24 2.39
N TYR A 67 0.55 -18.73 3.12
CA TYR A 67 -0.80 -18.16 3.09
C TYR A 67 -0.85 -16.78 3.73
N ALA A 68 -0.10 -16.55 4.82
CA ALA A 68 0.01 -15.25 5.45
C ALA A 68 0.58 -14.19 4.47
N HIS A 69 1.63 -14.55 3.71
CA HIS A 69 2.17 -13.68 2.66
C HIS A 69 1.15 -13.40 1.55
N GLU A 70 0.44 -14.41 1.06
CA GLU A 70 -0.57 -14.25 0.01
C GLU A 70 -1.72 -13.34 0.45
N ILE A 71 -2.22 -13.50 1.68
CA ILE A 71 -3.31 -12.68 2.21
C ILE A 71 -2.87 -11.21 2.34
N ILE A 72 -1.70 -10.96 2.91
CA ILE A 72 -1.17 -9.60 3.03
C ILE A 72 -0.98 -8.97 1.65
N ARG A 73 -0.36 -9.69 0.72
CA ARG A 73 -0.16 -9.22 -0.66
C ARG A 73 -1.50 -8.91 -1.34
N THR A 74 -2.46 -9.81 -1.29
CA THR A 74 -3.78 -9.61 -1.89
C THR A 74 -4.49 -8.39 -1.30
N SER A 75 -4.38 -8.19 0.02
CA SER A 75 -4.93 -7.00 0.67
C SER A 75 -4.27 -5.70 0.20
N GLU A 76 -2.96 -5.72 -0.02
CA GLU A 76 -2.22 -4.55 -0.53
C GLU A 76 -2.52 -4.28 -2.01
N ASP A 77 -2.63 -5.34 -2.81
CA ASP A 77 -2.98 -5.23 -4.22
C ASP A 77 -4.41 -4.70 -4.40
N ALA A 78 -5.36 -5.13 -3.57
CA ALA A 78 -6.71 -4.56 -3.56
C ALA A 78 -6.70 -3.06 -3.26
N LYS A 79 -5.92 -2.63 -2.26
CA LYS A 79 -5.78 -1.18 -1.95
C LYS A 79 -5.15 -0.40 -3.10
N LYS A 80 -4.14 -0.97 -3.77
CA LYS A 80 -3.51 -0.35 -4.95
C LYS A 80 -4.48 -0.26 -6.12
N ALA A 81 -5.24 -1.33 -6.39
CA ALA A 81 -6.23 -1.36 -7.44
C ALA A 81 -7.30 -0.26 -7.26
N LEU A 82 -7.78 -0.07 -6.02
CA LEU A 82 -8.74 0.98 -5.71
C LEU A 82 -8.14 2.40 -5.83
N LYS A 83 -6.87 2.57 -5.49
CA LYS A 83 -6.18 3.87 -5.68
C LYS A 83 -5.91 4.19 -7.14
N ASN A 84 -5.76 3.15 -7.96
CA ASN A 84 -5.51 3.25 -9.39
C ASN A 84 -6.79 3.09 -10.22
N LEU A 85 -7.97 3.10 -9.58
CA LEU A 85 -9.22 3.20 -10.32
C LEU A 85 -9.14 4.47 -11.18
N PRO A 86 -9.38 4.36 -12.49
CA PRO A 86 -9.42 5.55 -13.33
C PRO A 86 -10.46 6.50 -12.74
N ILE A 87 -10.07 7.74 -12.53
CA ILE A 87 -11.02 8.81 -12.17
C ILE A 87 -11.90 8.98 -13.40
N GLU A 88 -13.01 8.23 -13.42
CA GLU A 88 -13.90 8.24 -14.59
C GLU A 88 -14.57 9.60 -14.83
N THR A 89 -14.62 10.44 -13.79
CA THR A 89 -15.20 11.78 -13.86
C THR A 89 -14.40 12.74 -13.00
N GLY A 90 -14.20 13.95 -13.46
CA GLY A 90 -13.49 14.97 -12.68
C GLY A 90 -13.07 16.15 -13.54
N GLU A 91 -12.39 17.11 -12.94
CA GLU A 91 -11.77 18.24 -13.63
C GLU A 91 -10.26 18.23 -13.39
N LEU A 92 -9.49 18.27 -14.47
CA LEU A 92 -8.04 18.40 -14.46
C LEU A 92 -7.69 19.82 -14.95
N ARG A 93 -7.09 20.63 -14.10
CA ARG A 93 -6.63 21.99 -14.43
C ARG A 93 -5.13 21.98 -14.63
N ILE A 94 -4.68 22.33 -15.80
CA ILE A 94 -3.26 22.34 -16.18
C ILE A 94 -2.88 23.76 -16.58
N ALA A 95 -1.77 24.25 -16.00
CA ALA A 95 -1.17 25.51 -16.41
C ALA A 95 0.19 25.25 -17.05
N MET A 96 0.44 25.81 -18.21
CA MET A 96 1.70 25.62 -18.94
C MET A 96 2.07 26.85 -19.79
N ALA A 97 3.34 26.90 -20.20
CA ALA A 97 3.79 27.91 -21.14
C ALA A 97 3.15 27.68 -22.53
N GLU A 98 2.84 28.77 -23.22
CA GLU A 98 2.18 28.72 -24.50
C GLU A 98 2.97 27.93 -25.56
N SER A 99 4.29 27.99 -25.53
CA SER A 99 5.18 27.21 -26.40
C SER A 99 5.00 25.70 -26.24
N ILE A 100 4.77 25.21 -25.02
CA ILE A 100 4.55 23.80 -24.73
C ILE A 100 3.13 23.39 -25.15
N ALA A 101 2.14 24.25 -24.87
CA ALA A 101 0.76 24.00 -25.20
C ALA A 101 0.54 23.77 -26.70
N ASN A 102 1.30 24.49 -27.54
CA ASN A 102 1.13 24.43 -29.00
C ASN A 102 1.98 23.33 -29.66
N THR A 103 2.98 22.76 -28.99
CA THR A 103 3.92 21.82 -29.63
C THR A 103 3.60 20.36 -29.32
N PHE A 104 3.62 19.96 -28.06
CA PHE A 104 3.51 18.55 -27.68
C PHE A 104 2.17 18.21 -27.04
N PHE A 105 1.50 19.18 -26.48
CA PHE A 105 0.35 18.95 -25.65
C PHE A 105 -0.90 18.47 -26.39
N PRO A 106 -1.19 18.88 -27.66
CA PRO A 106 -2.36 18.41 -28.37
C PRO A 106 -2.44 16.90 -28.52
N GLU A 107 -1.33 16.23 -28.87
CA GLU A 107 -1.27 14.75 -28.99
C GLU A 107 -1.48 14.05 -27.66
N ILE A 108 -0.88 14.61 -26.60
CA ILE A 108 -1.03 14.07 -25.24
C ILE A 108 -2.49 14.22 -24.78
N LEU A 109 -3.11 15.37 -25.04
CA LEU A 109 -4.48 15.65 -24.66
C LEU A 109 -5.47 14.74 -25.40
N GLU A 110 -5.26 14.52 -26.69
CA GLU A 110 -6.08 13.61 -27.48
C GLU A 110 -6.03 12.19 -26.92
N ARG A 111 -4.82 11.67 -26.66
CA ARG A 111 -4.63 10.35 -26.07
C ARG A 111 -5.22 10.25 -24.66
N PHE A 112 -5.08 11.31 -23.86
CA PHE A 112 -5.69 11.40 -22.54
C PHE A 112 -7.22 11.36 -22.63
N HIS A 113 -7.83 12.12 -23.56
CA HIS A 113 -9.27 12.15 -23.73
C HIS A 113 -9.84 10.82 -24.25
N GLN A 114 -9.09 10.09 -25.09
CA GLN A 114 -9.46 8.72 -25.49
C GLN A 114 -9.50 7.76 -24.32
N LEU A 115 -8.57 7.88 -23.36
CA LEU A 115 -8.49 7.04 -22.19
C LEU A 115 -9.48 7.44 -21.07
N TYR A 116 -9.76 8.75 -20.97
CA TYR A 116 -10.57 9.33 -19.88
C TYR A 116 -11.59 10.35 -20.44
N PRO A 117 -12.59 9.90 -21.22
CA PRO A 117 -13.50 10.79 -21.93
C PRO A 117 -14.41 11.63 -21.03
N LYS A 118 -14.58 11.24 -19.78
CA LYS A 118 -15.43 11.93 -18.80
C LYS A 118 -14.67 12.92 -17.92
N ILE A 119 -13.34 13.06 -18.10
CA ILE A 119 -12.54 14.05 -17.37
C ILE A 119 -12.52 15.35 -18.18
N LYS A 120 -13.03 16.41 -17.56
CA LYS A 120 -12.91 17.76 -18.12
C LYS A 120 -11.49 18.28 -17.93
N VAL A 121 -10.81 18.62 -19.01
CA VAL A 121 -9.47 19.22 -18.96
C VAL A 121 -9.60 20.71 -19.23
N THR A 122 -9.12 21.54 -18.29
CA THR A 122 -9.06 23.00 -18.44
C THR A 122 -7.60 23.42 -18.52
N LEU A 123 -7.24 24.06 -19.62
CA LEU A 123 -5.88 24.53 -19.88
C LEU A 123 -5.77 26.03 -19.60
N TYR A 124 -4.72 26.40 -18.89
CA TYR A 124 -4.32 27.79 -18.70
C TYR A 124 -2.96 28.00 -19.38
N THR A 125 -2.94 28.82 -20.39
CA THR A 125 -1.66 29.27 -20.98
C THR A 125 -1.32 30.65 -20.46
N ALA A 126 -0.08 30.85 -20.08
CA ALA A 126 0.41 32.15 -19.65
C ALA A 126 1.92 32.26 -19.90
N GLY A 127 2.43 33.48 -20.01
CA GLY A 127 3.87 33.72 -19.91
C GLY A 127 4.40 33.25 -18.54
N THR A 128 5.67 32.91 -18.48
CA THR A 128 6.32 32.20 -17.37
C THR A 128 6.08 32.85 -16.01
N ASP A 129 5.92 34.17 -15.95
CA ASP A 129 5.80 34.92 -14.68
C ASP A 129 4.39 34.90 -14.06
N SER A 130 3.37 34.53 -14.82
CA SER A 130 1.98 34.52 -14.35
C SER A 130 1.42 33.12 -14.08
N LEU A 131 2.15 32.05 -14.36
CA LEU A 131 1.71 30.66 -14.21
C LEU A 131 1.42 30.28 -12.75
N PHE A 132 2.26 30.74 -11.84
CA PHE A 132 2.11 30.44 -10.40
C PHE A 132 0.93 31.16 -9.74
N HIS A 133 0.49 32.30 -10.28
CA HIS A 133 -0.66 33.04 -9.74
C HIS A 133 -1.99 32.39 -10.09
N LYS A 134 -2.09 31.71 -11.25
CA LYS A 134 -3.35 31.10 -11.74
C LYS A 134 -3.65 29.72 -11.16
N LEU A 135 -2.69 29.08 -10.49
CA LEU A 135 -2.87 27.77 -9.85
C LEU A 135 -3.36 27.86 -8.39
N ARG A 136 -3.34 29.04 -7.78
CA ARG A 136 -3.69 29.24 -6.36
C ARG A 136 -5.17 29.58 -6.11
N HIS A 137 -5.95 29.77 -7.12
CA HIS A 137 -7.39 30.01 -7.07
C HIS A 137 -8.11 29.00 -8.00
#